data_f5272047b1641b4c8dd10263b1dc23e7
#
_entry.id   f5272047b1641b4c8dd10263b1dc23e7
#
_cell.length_a   1.000
_cell.length_b   1.000
_cell.length_c   1.000
_cell.angle_alpha   90.00
_cell.angle_beta   90.00
_cell.angle_gamma   90.00
#
_symmetry.space_group_name_H-M   'P 1'
#
loop_
_entity.id
_entity.type
_entity.pdbx_description
1 polymer ?
#
loop_
_entity_poly.entity_id
_entity_poly.type
_entity_poly.pdbx_seq_one_letter_code
_entity_poly.pdbx_strand_id
1 'polypeptide(L)'
;MATRVDPYFGFNFLVEIDGIAQAGFQECSGLDSTTANIDYRNGDDPPHVRKLPGLNSFSPISLKRGITDSDELWKWRLTAVQGKAERKNGSVVLLDQTGAEKIRWNFSNAWASKWTGPSFNSTGNAIAVETLEITHEELLRA
;
A
#
# COMPACT_ATOMS: atom_id res chain seq x y z
N MET A 1 18.15 -21.98 -27.12
CA MET A 1 16.77 -22.18 -26.62
C MET A 1 16.36 -20.98 -25.79
N ALA A 2 15.24 -20.37 -26.11
CA ALA A 2 14.73 -19.24 -25.34
C ALA A 2 14.24 -19.70 -23.97
N THR A 3 14.62 -18.97 -22.92
CA THR A 3 14.13 -19.24 -21.57
C THR A 3 12.78 -18.55 -21.39
N ARG A 4 11.79 -19.32 -20.96
CA ARG A 4 10.48 -18.76 -20.63
C ARG A 4 10.55 -18.01 -19.31
N VAL A 5 10.01 -16.81 -19.29
CA VAL A 5 9.91 -15.98 -18.08
C VAL A 5 8.44 -15.74 -17.78
N ASP A 6 7.95 -16.31 -16.70
CA ASP A 6 6.58 -16.13 -16.26
C ASP A 6 6.52 -15.07 -15.16
N PRO A 7 5.44 -14.25 -15.14
CA PRO A 7 5.25 -13.29 -14.05
C PRO A 7 4.94 -14.00 -12.74
N TYR A 8 5.21 -13.34 -11.62
CA TYR A 8 4.89 -13.85 -10.29
C TYR A 8 3.38 -13.75 -10.02
N PHE A 9 2.87 -14.65 -9.19
CA PHE A 9 1.48 -14.62 -8.78
C PHE A 9 1.26 -13.62 -7.65
N GLY A 10 0.20 -12.81 -7.75
CA GLY A 10 -0.12 -11.79 -6.75
C GLY A 10 -0.72 -12.32 -5.46
N PHE A 11 -1.01 -13.62 -5.35
CA PHE A 11 -1.58 -14.17 -4.13
C PHE A 11 -0.54 -14.49 -3.05
N ASN A 12 0.74 -14.52 -3.37
CA ASN A 12 1.79 -14.91 -2.44
C ASN A 12 2.63 -13.71 -2.04
N PHE A 13 2.19 -13.02 -1.00
CA PHE A 13 2.82 -11.79 -0.55
C PHE A 13 2.85 -11.72 0.98
N LEU A 14 3.72 -10.85 1.48
CA LEU A 14 3.92 -10.61 2.90
C LEU A 14 3.97 -9.10 3.14
N VAL A 15 3.39 -8.64 4.24
CA VAL A 15 3.48 -7.24 4.65
C VAL A 15 4.20 -7.14 5.98
N GLU A 16 5.26 -6.35 6.02
CA GLU A 16 6.04 -6.08 7.22
C GLU A 16 5.84 -4.61 7.60
N ILE A 17 5.46 -4.35 8.84
CA ILE A 17 5.28 -2.99 9.37
C ILE A 17 5.99 -2.94 10.71
N ASP A 18 6.80 -1.91 10.94
CA ASP A 18 7.57 -1.75 12.17
C ASP A 18 6.66 -1.79 13.40
N GLY A 19 7.01 -2.64 14.37
CA GLY A 19 6.29 -2.75 15.63
C GLY A 19 4.95 -3.46 15.55
N ILE A 20 4.57 -3.98 14.39
CA ILE A 20 3.35 -4.76 14.21
C ILE A 20 3.76 -6.17 13.80
N ALA A 21 3.24 -7.17 14.52
CA ALA A 21 3.49 -8.56 14.18
C ALA A 21 2.97 -8.87 12.79
N GLN A 22 3.71 -9.69 12.05
CA GLN A 22 3.28 -10.12 10.72
C GLN A 22 1.92 -10.80 10.81
N ALA A 23 0.96 -10.27 10.07
CA ALA A 23 -0.35 -10.87 9.96
C ALA A 23 -0.59 -11.27 8.52
N GLY A 24 -1.33 -12.34 8.32
CA GLY A 24 -1.75 -12.74 6.98
C GLY A 24 -2.79 -11.78 6.45
N PHE A 25 -2.39 -10.92 5.53
CA PHE A 25 -3.33 -10.07 4.81
C PHE A 25 -3.88 -10.80 3.60
N GLN A 26 -5.16 -10.62 3.34
CA GLN A 26 -5.83 -11.21 2.17
C GLN A 26 -5.56 -10.41 0.91
N GLU A 27 -5.38 -9.11 1.06
CA GLU A 27 -5.31 -8.18 -0.06
C GLU A 27 -4.44 -6.99 0.29
N CYS A 28 -3.64 -6.57 -0.67
CA CYS A 28 -2.84 -5.35 -0.59
C CYS A 28 -2.94 -4.65 -1.94
N SER A 29 -3.31 -3.38 -1.92
CA SER A 29 -3.42 -2.57 -3.14
C SER A 29 -2.92 -1.16 -2.88
N GLY A 30 -2.77 -0.37 -3.95
CA GLY A 30 -2.35 1.03 -3.82
C GLY A 30 -0.85 1.24 -3.95
N LEU A 31 -0.11 0.29 -4.51
CA LEU A 31 1.33 0.45 -4.77
C LEU A 31 1.54 1.31 -6.01
N ASP A 32 1.17 2.58 -5.94
CA ASP A 32 1.17 3.49 -7.06
C ASP A 32 2.17 4.63 -6.85
N SER A 33 2.70 5.13 -7.97
CA SER A 33 3.58 6.30 -7.99
C SER A 33 3.13 7.21 -9.12
N THR A 34 2.92 8.48 -8.83
CA THR A 34 2.44 9.45 -9.79
C THR A 34 3.27 10.72 -9.72
N THR A 35 3.63 11.24 -10.88
CA THR A 35 4.27 12.55 -11.01
C THR A 35 3.31 13.49 -11.70
N ALA A 36 3.04 14.63 -11.11
CA ALA A 36 2.16 15.63 -11.70
C ALA A 36 2.78 16.20 -12.97
N ASN A 37 1.94 16.45 -13.99
CA ASN A 37 2.36 17.12 -15.21
C ASN A 37 2.17 18.63 -15.04
N ILE A 38 3.20 19.39 -15.41
CA ILE A 38 3.13 20.84 -15.48
C ILE A 38 3.14 21.23 -16.94
N ASP A 39 2.09 21.89 -17.39
CA ASP A 39 2.01 22.40 -18.77
C ASP A 39 2.73 23.74 -18.85
N TYR A 40 3.64 23.83 -19.80
CA TYR A 40 4.42 25.02 -20.01
C TYR A 40 4.58 25.32 -21.50
N ARG A 41 4.43 26.61 -21.86
CA ARG A 41 4.62 27.05 -23.24
C ARG A 41 5.14 28.47 -23.27
N ASN A 42 6.26 28.70 -23.95
CA ASN A 42 6.73 30.04 -24.29
C ASN A 42 6.03 30.54 -25.56
N GLY A 43 5.93 31.86 -25.71
CA GLY A 43 5.31 32.47 -26.89
C GLY A 43 5.93 32.07 -28.22
N ASP A 44 7.22 31.71 -28.23
CA ASP A 44 7.96 31.28 -29.41
C ASP A 44 7.91 29.77 -29.66
N ASP A 45 7.27 29.01 -28.78
CA ASP A 45 7.17 27.58 -28.91
C ASP A 45 6.24 27.16 -30.07
N PRO A 46 6.45 25.97 -30.65
CA PRO A 46 5.47 25.39 -31.56
C PRO A 46 4.09 25.29 -30.95
N PRO A 47 2.99 25.11 -31.71
CA PRO A 47 1.63 25.11 -31.19
C PRO A 47 1.28 23.88 -30.32
N HIS A 48 2.22 23.26 -29.63
CA HIS A 48 2.03 22.22 -28.67
C HIS A 48 2.57 22.65 -27.29
N VAL A 49 1.98 22.11 -26.22
CA VAL A 49 2.35 22.42 -24.86
C VAL A 49 3.49 21.50 -24.41
N ARG A 50 4.50 22.08 -23.76
CA ARG A 50 5.55 21.27 -23.12
C ARG A 50 5.03 20.65 -21.84
N LYS A 51 5.42 19.40 -21.60
CA LYS A 51 5.06 18.66 -20.41
C LYS A 51 6.28 18.55 -19.50
N LEU A 52 6.21 19.16 -18.33
CA LEU A 52 7.29 19.15 -17.34
C LEU A 52 6.88 18.28 -16.15
N PRO A 53 7.84 17.52 -15.55
CA PRO A 53 7.53 16.78 -14.34
C PRO A 53 7.37 17.72 -13.14
N GLY A 54 6.29 17.54 -12.40
CA GLY A 54 6.00 18.29 -11.19
C GLY A 54 6.26 17.46 -9.93
N LEU A 55 5.37 17.59 -8.95
CA LEU A 55 5.49 16.89 -7.68
C LEU A 55 5.13 15.42 -7.80
N ASN A 56 5.85 14.59 -7.06
CA ASN A 56 5.55 13.17 -6.93
C ASN A 56 4.50 12.95 -5.84
N SER A 57 3.63 11.99 -6.06
CA SER A 57 2.65 11.58 -5.06
C SER A 57 2.46 10.08 -5.10
N PHE A 58 1.98 9.55 -3.97
CA PHE A 58 1.76 8.11 -3.80
C PHE A 58 0.37 7.89 -3.26
N SER A 59 -0.33 6.89 -3.82
CA SER A 59 -1.64 6.51 -3.34
C SER A 59 -1.55 5.84 -1.98
N PRO A 60 -2.59 5.93 -1.12
CA PRO A 60 -2.62 5.14 0.11
C PRO A 60 -2.56 3.65 -0.20
N ILE A 61 -1.87 2.91 0.65
CA ILE A 61 -1.83 1.45 0.57
C ILE A 61 -3.02 0.92 1.35
N SER A 62 -3.82 0.08 0.74
CA SER A 62 -4.98 -0.56 1.36
C SER A 62 -4.64 -2.01 1.70
N LEU A 63 -4.79 -2.36 2.98
CA LEU A 63 -4.52 -3.70 3.51
C LEU A 63 -5.81 -4.28 4.07
N LYS A 64 -6.12 -5.51 3.69
CA LYS A 64 -7.34 -6.20 4.10
C LYS A 64 -7.01 -7.53 4.73
N ARG A 65 -7.60 -7.79 5.90
CA ARG A 65 -7.44 -9.09 6.59
C ARG A 65 -8.70 -9.47 7.33
N GLY A 66 -8.83 -10.78 7.64
CA GLY A 66 -9.86 -11.26 8.54
C GLY A 66 -9.64 -10.71 9.96
N ILE A 67 -10.72 -10.39 10.65
CA ILE A 67 -10.65 -9.91 12.03
C ILE A 67 -10.29 -11.07 12.96
N THR A 68 -9.30 -10.83 13.81
CA THR A 68 -8.86 -11.75 14.86
C THR A 68 -8.84 -11.02 16.20
N ASP A 69 -8.34 -11.67 17.25
CA ASP A 69 -8.20 -11.04 18.56
C ASP A 69 -7.11 -9.96 18.59
N SER A 70 -6.27 -9.88 17.56
CA SER A 70 -5.25 -8.85 17.47
C SER A 70 -5.86 -7.50 17.12
N ASP A 71 -5.57 -6.49 17.93
CA ASP A 71 -6.05 -5.12 17.76
C ASP A 71 -4.94 -4.14 17.37
N GLU A 72 -3.80 -4.65 16.90
CA GLU A 72 -2.63 -3.83 16.59
C GLU A 72 -2.92 -2.77 15.52
N LEU A 73 -3.68 -3.12 14.48
CA LEU A 73 -4.04 -2.18 13.43
C LEU A 73 -4.97 -1.09 13.95
N TRP A 74 -5.93 -1.46 14.78
CA TRP A 74 -6.83 -0.50 15.41
C TRP A 74 -6.09 0.46 16.33
N LYS A 75 -5.16 -0.04 17.13
CA LYS A 75 -4.34 0.80 18.00
C LYS A 75 -3.50 1.79 17.21
N TRP A 76 -2.94 1.35 16.10
CA TRP A 76 -2.18 2.24 15.21
C TRP A 76 -3.08 3.32 14.61
N ARG A 77 -4.27 2.95 14.15
CA ARG A 77 -5.25 3.93 13.65
C ARG A 77 -5.64 4.93 14.75
N LEU A 78 -5.79 4.46 15.97
CA LEU A 78 -6.19 5.29 17.10
C LEU A 78 -5.17 6.40 17.39
N THR A 79 -3.90 6.19 17.14
CA THR A 79 -2.87 7.23 17.32
C THR A 79 -3.17 8.46 16.45
N ALA A 80 -3.61 8.26 15.22
CA ALA A 80 -4.00 9.34 14.34
C ALA A 80 -5.29 10.04 14.79
N VAL A 81 -6.26 9.28 15.28
CA VAL A 81 -7.51 9.82 15.82
C VAL A 81 -7.25 10.73 17.02
N GLN A 82 -6.27 10.37 17.83
CA GLN A 82 -5.89 11.14 19.03
C GLN A 82 -4.99 12.34 18.71
N GLY A 83 -4.70 12.60 17.44
CA GLY A 83 -3.90 13.74 17.02
C GLY A 83 -2.40 13.56 17.08
N LYS A 84 -1.92 12.34 17.38
CA LYS A 84 -0.49 12.00 17.46
C LYS A 84 -0.20 10.78 16.59
N ALA A 85 -0.41 10.91 15.27
CA ALA A 85 -0.20 9.81 14.35
C ALA A 85 1.22 9.25 14.48
N GLU A 86 1.32 7.98 14.83
CA GLU A 86 2.60 7.27 14.88
C GLU A 86 3.01 6.88 13.48
N ARG A 87 4.16 7.34 13.04
CA ARG A 87 4.68 7.03 11.71
C ARG A 87 5.56 5.80 11.76
N LYS A 88 5.34 4.90 10.80
CA LYS A 88 6.06 3.63 10.72
C LYS A 88 6.59 3.44 9.32
N ASN A 89 7.69 2.73 9.23
CA ASN A 89 8.21 2.23 7.96
C ASN A 89 7.80 0.77 7.80
N GLY A 90 7.71 0.34 6.56
CA GLY A 90 7.36 -1.05 6.30
C GLY A 90 7.65 -1.44 4.87
N SER A 91 7.27 -2.66 4.55
CA SER A 91 7.52 -3.24 3.23
C SER A 91 6.39 -4.16 2.81
N VAL A 92 6.13 -4.18 1.53
CA VAL A 92 5.30 -5.21 0.89
C VAL A 92 6.23 -6.09 0.08
N VAL A 93 6.19 -7.40 0.33
CA VAL A 93 7.13 -8.36 -0.23
C VAL A 93 6.37 -9.36 -1.11
N LEU A 94 6.79 -9.47 -2.36
CA LEU A 94 6.28 -10.50 -3.26
C LEU A 94 7.14 -11.76 -3.11
N LEU A 95 6.47 -12.87 -2.86
CA LEU A 95 7.11 -14.17 -2.67
C LEU A 95 6.93 -15.04 -3.91
N ASP A 96 7.85 -15.98 -4.12
CA ASP A 96 7.66 -17.00 -5.14
C ASP A 96 6.84 -18.17 -4.60
N GLN A 97 6.64 -19.19 -5.41
CA GLN A 97 5.86 -20.37 -5.02
C GLN A 97 6.48 -21.15 -3.87
N THR A 98 7.79 -21.01 -3.65
CA THR A 98 8.50 -21.68 -2.55
C THR A 98 8.49 -20.87 -1.26
N GLY A 99 7.95 -19.64 -1.30
CA GLY A 99 7.94 -18.72 -0.16
C GLY A 99 9.19 -17.86 -0.04
N ALA A 100 10.10 -17.90 -1.03
CA ALA A 100 11.29 -17.06 -1.03
C ALA A 100 10.95 -15.64 -1.50
N GLU A 101 11.57 -14.63 -0.85
CA GLU A 101 11.42 -13.23 -1.22
C GLU A 101 11.98 -12.98 -2.61
N LYS A 102 11.20 -12.31 -3.47
CA LYS A 102 11.64 -11.95 -4.82
C LYS A 102 11.70 -10.45 -5.03
N ILE A 103 10.65 -9.71 -4.66
CA ILE A 103 10.59 -8.27 -4.86
C ILE A 103 10.07 -7.65 -3.57
N ARG A 104 10.69 -6.53 -3.20
CA ARG A 104 10.30 -5.80 -2.00
C ARG A 104 10.04 -4.34 -2.36
N TRP A 105 8.89 -3.83 -1.92
CA TRP A 105 8.59 -2.40 -1.99
C TRP A 105 8.63 -1.84 -0.58
N ASN A 106 9.51 -0.87 -0.34
CA ASN A 106 9.63 -0.21 0.95
C ASN A 106 8.84 1.08 0.95
N PHE A 107 8.06 1.30 1.99
CA PHE A 107 7.38 2.57 2.20
C PHE A 107 7.86 3.21 3.50
N SER A 108 7.83 4.54 3.55
CA SER A 108 8.35 5.29 4.69
C SER A 108 7.38 6.35 5.19
N ASN A 109 7.51 6.69 6.46
CA ASN A 109 6.71 7.69 7.15
C ASN A 109 5.20 7.45 6.99
N ALA A 110 4.81 6.19 7.09
CA ALA A 110 3.41 5.79 6.93
C ALA A 110 2.64 5.94 8.23
N TRP A 111 1.38 6.30 8.12
CA TRP A 111 0.48 6.36 9.25
C TRP A 111 -0.90 5.86 8.82
N ALA A 112 -1.66 5.36 9.79
CA ALA A 112 -2.97 4.78 9.53
C ALA A 112 -3.99 5.89 9.33
N SER A 113 -4.34 6.15 8.07
CA SER A 113 -5.22 7.26 7.71
C SER A 113 -6.70 6.90 7.71
N LYS A 114 -7.03 5.62 7.52
CA LYS A 114 -8.42 5.16 7.49
C LYS A 114 -8.50 3.71 7.95
N TRP A 115 -9.50 3.41 8.73
CA TRP A 115 -9.83 2.03 9.12
C TRP A 115 -11.29 1.78 8.82
N THR A 116 -11.57 0.68 8.13
CA THR A 116 -12.93 0.27 7.79
C THR A 116 -13.21 -1.06 8.48
N GLY A 117 -14.23 -1.05 9.32
CA GLY A 117 -14.65 -2.24 10.04
C GLY A 117 -15.50 -3.18 9.19
N PRO A 118 -15.82 -4.35 9.75
CA PRO A 118 -16.60 -5.36 9.02
C PRO A 118 -18.06 -4.94 8.88
N SER A 119 -18.71 -5.46 7.84
CA SER A 119 -20.17 -5.46 7.72
C SER A 119 -20.69 -6.70 8.39
N PHE A 120 -21.74 -6.55 9.19
CA PHE A 120 -22.39 -7.66 9.85
C PHE A 120 -23.73 -7.97 9.19
N ASN A 121 -23.93 -9.24 8.84
CA ASN A 121 -25.17 -9.73 8.30
C ASN A 121 -25.45 -11.12 8.90
N SER A 122 -26.46 -11.20 9.73
CA SER A 122 -26.78 -12.43 10.48
C SER A 122 -27.16 -13.62 9.59
N THR A 123 -27.54 -13.36 8.34
CA THR A 123 -27.89 -14.41 7.36
C THR A 123 -26.78 -14.73 6.38
N GLY A 124 -25.67 -13.97 6.42
CA GLY A 124 -24.55 -14.17 5.52
C GLY A 124 -23.51 -15.13 6.10
N ASN A 125 -22.75 -15.76 5.20
CA ASN A 125 -21.66 -16.66 5.56
C ASN A 125 -20.28 -16.03 5.38
N ALA A 126 -20.21 -14.71 5.16
CA ALA A 126 -18.97 -14.01 4.91
C ALA A 126 -18.14 -13.89 6.18
N ILE A 127 -16.82 -14.03 6.04
CA ILE A 127 -15.87 -13.79 7.12
C ILE A 127 -15.81 -12.29 7.39
N ALA A 128 -15.82 -11.91 8.68
CA ALA A 128 -15.63 -10.52 9.07
C ALA A 128 -14.21 -10.07 8.70
N VAL A 129 -14.09 -8.96 7.97
CA VAL A 129 -12.80 -8.44 7.54
C VAL A 129 -12.65 -6.99 7.96
N GLU A 130 -11.41 -6.58 8.18
CA GLU A 130 -11.06 -5.18 8.40
C GLU A 130 -10.16 -4.70 7.28
N THR A 131 -10.28 -3.42 6.95
CA THR A 131 -9.45 -2.78 5.94
C THR A 131 -8.75 -1.58 6.55
N LEU A 132 -7.44 -1.50 6.40
CA LEU A 132 -6.63 -0.38 6.85
C LEU A 132 -6.03 0.32 5.64
N GLU A 133 -6.24 1.62 5.54
CA GLU A 133 -5.52 2.44 4.56
C GLU A 133 -4.40 3.17 5.27
N ILE A 134 -3.20 3.05 4.74
CA ILE A 134 -2.03 3.74 5.25
C ILE A 134 -1.55 4.76 4.22
N THR A 135 -1.34 5.98 4.69
CA THR A 135 -0.78 7.06 3.89
C THR A 135 0.72 7.11 4.16
N HIS A 136 1.52 7.18 3.13
CA HIS A 136 2.97 7.20 3.23
C HIS A 136 3.56 8.30 2.37
N GLU A 137 4.81 8.64 2.61
CA GLU A 137 5.48 9.73 1.92
C GLU A 137 6.34 9.25 0.75
N GLU A 138 6.74 7.98 0.75
CA GLU A 138 7.62 7.44 -0.29
C GLU A 138 7.43 5.94 -0.44
N LEU A 139 7.52 5.47 -1.68
CA LEU A 139 7.49 4.05 -2.02
C LEU A 139 8.63 3.77 -2.99
N LEU A 140 9.51 2.86 -2.61
CA LEU A 140 10.66 2.47 -3.42
C LEU A 140 10.73 0.95 -3.55
N ARG A 141 11.02 0.49 -4.75
CA ARG A 141 11.32 -0.91 -5.00
C ARG A 141 12.80 -1.17 -4.69
N ALA A 142 13.00 -2.09 -3.77
CA ALA A 142 14.35 -2.49 -3.40
C ALA A 142 14.92 -3.53 -4.35
#